data_5535091f2a7cf4ffd56617d7873cdc9d
#
_entry.id   5535091f2a7cf4ffd56617d7873cdc9d
#
_cell.length_a   1.000
_cell.length_b   1.000
_cell.length_c   1.000
_cell.angle_alpha   90.00
_cell.angle_beta   90.00
_cell.angle_gamma   90.00
#
_symmetry.space_group_name_H-M   'P 1'
#
loop_
_entity.id
_entity.type
_entity.pdbx_description
1 polymer ?
#
loop_
_entity_poly.entity_id
_entity_poly.type
_entity_poly.pdbx_seq_one_letter_code
_entity_poly.pdbx_strand_id
1 'polypeptide(L)'
;MIRQTLLFSFETLMQYDESTRLFQVLSNIDVTPVLSKLDRPAGKSGPKGYSAEAMLCALIAQRLCGIPTIVKLVERLRTDPRFRYDCGFAFLGTTPSSATFSRFFQTITNLELAQDLFEKQVEQAQREQLISSDSIAIDSSAIEAYEKTQSQKKVSNSPNAQWGVKRDTDGKRYSWFGYKIHAAVDAQSGLPIALITTPANVNDATQALPLMNNISQPVENWLMDAGYDAKDIYQAAWQRQSQAFIPMNLRGEKEPPEGFTKERVPLCSAGYEMVYWGYDAKRKELKYRCPHVCGKVDCVQGSQWCSASNYGMVKKIQVEKDLRNCPPTPRHTKRWQSIYNQRTSVERFFSMIKTHLGAERPNVCGIKKVHVHLLLCSVTLLAMARANQKQKKEAA
;
A
#
# COMPACT_ATOMS: atom_id res chain seq x y z
N MET A 1 -8.51 -54.86 -17.03
CA MET A 1 -7.93 -53.56 -16.66
C MET A 1 -6.57 -53.41 -17.35
N ILE A 2 -6.46 -52.58 -18.38
CA ILE A 2 -5.21 -52.36 -19.10
C ILE A 2 -4.32 -51.50 -18.24
N ARG A 3 -3.27 -52.03 -17.63
CA ARG A 3 -2.24 -51.29 -16.94
C ARG A 3 -1.35 -50.64 -17.99
N GLN A 4 -1.50 -49.32 -18.21
CA GLN A 4 -0.52 -48.58 -18.99
C GLN A 4 0.77 -48.46 -18.16
N THR A 5 1.86 -48.97 -18.70
CA THR A 5 3.19 -48.72 -18.15
C THR A 5 3.54 -47.29 -18.52
N LEU A 6 3.74 -46.42 -17.53
CA LEU A 6 4.21 -45.06 -17.77
C LEU A 6 5.61 -45.10 -18.39
N LEU A 7 5.71 -44.70 -19.64
CA LEU A 7 6.99 -44.66 -20.40
C LEU A 7 7.83 -43.41 -20.01
N PHE A 8 7.22 -42.42 -19.36
CA PHE A 8 7.87 -41.14 -19.00
C PHE A 8 7.79 -40.91 -17.51
N SER A 9 8.80 -40.21 -16.97
CA SER A 9 8.73 -39.75 -15.57
C SER A 9 7.64 -38.70 -15.39
N PHE A 10 7.17 -38.51 -14.15
CA PHE A 10 6.19 -37.44 -13.84
C PHE A 10 6.75 -36.07 -14.21
N GLU A 11 8.03 -35.82 -13.95
CA GLU A 11 8.72 -34.56 -14.28
C GLU A 11 8.73 -34.32 -15.79
N THR A 12 8.98 -35.37 -16.59
CA THR A 12 8.93 -35.29 -18.05
C THR A 12 7.51 -34.98 -18.54
N LEU A 13 6.48 -35.60 -17.95
CA LEU A 13 5.08 -35.31 -18.30
C LEU A 13 4.72 -33.86 -17.96
N MET A 14 5.19 -33.31 -16.82
CA MET A 14 4.95 -31.94 -16.41
C MET A 14 5.60 -30.92 -17.35
N GLN A 15 6.66 -31.27 -18.07
CA GLN A 15 7.28 -30.40 -19.08
C GLN A 15 6.40 -30.21 -20.33
N TYR A 16 5.54 -31.19 -20.62
CA TYR A 16 4.60 -31.13 -21.76
C TYR A 16 3.23 -30.57 -21.40
N ASP A 17 2.96 -30.40 -20.11
CA ASP A 17 1.70 -29.83 -19.65
C ASP A 17 1.78 -28.29 -19.61
N GLU A 18 0.68 -27.62 -19.89
CA GLU A 18 0.63 -26.15 -19.80
C GLU A 18 1.01 -25.67 -18.41
N SER A 19 1.79 -24.60 -18.35
CA SER A 19 2.21 -24.05 -17.07
C SER A 19 1.00 -23.53 -16.29
N THR A 20 0.82 -24.00 -15.05
CA THR A 20 -0.28 -23.51 -14.20
C THR A 20 -0.09 -22.04 -13.84
N ARG A 21 -1.21 -21.35 -13.56
CA ARG A 21 -1.14 -19.98 -13.03
C ARG A 21 -0.25 -19.89 -11.77
N LEU A 22 -0.27 -20.93 -10.92
CA LEU A 22 0.59 -21.02 -9.76
C LEU A 22 2.07 -20.97 -10.16
N PHE A 23 2.48 -21.86 -11.08
CA PHE A 23 3.86 -21.89 -11.56
C PHE A 23 4.29 -20.57 -12.19
N GLN A 24 3.42 -19.96 -13.02
CA GLN A 24 3.68 -18.66 -13.65
C GLN A 24 3.90 -17.55 -12.63
N VAL A 25 3.13 -17.52 -11.54
CA VAL A 25 3.32 -16.52 -10.48
C VAL A 25 4.60 -16.80 -9.69
N LEU A 26 4.83 -18.05 -9.26
CA LEU A 26 6.00 -18.41 -8.47
C LEU A 26 7.32 -18.19 -9.23
N SER A 27 7.37 -18.48 -10.54
CA SER A 27 8.56 -18.24 -11.38
C SER A 27 8.92 -16.74 -11.54
N ASN A 28 8.03 -15.82 -11.16
CA ASN A 28 8.30 -14.38 -11.15
C ASN A 28 8.84 -13.87 -9.80
N ILE A 29 9.13 -14.75 -8.84
CA ILE A 29 9.66 -14.38 -7.53
C ILE A 29 11.14 -14.74 -7.48
N ASP A 30 11.99 -13.71 -7.38
CA ASP A 30 13.43 -13.92 -7.15
C ASP A 30 13.66 -14.13 -5.64
N VAL A 31 13.87 -15.39 -5.25
CA VAL A 31 14.10 -15.77 -3.86
C VAL A 31 15.60 -15.82 -3.49
N THR A 32 16.49 -15.59 -4.44
CA THR A 32 17.96 -15.67 -4.26
C THR A 32 18.46 -14.84 -3.08
N PRO A 33 18.03 -13.58 -2.88
CA PRO A 33 18.49 -12.76 -1.76
C PRO A 33 18.12 -13.35 -0.39
N VAL A 34 17.00 -14.10 -0.33
CA VAL A 34 16.52 -14.75 0.88
C VAL A 34 17.31 -16.02 1.16
N LEU A 35 17.60 -16.80 0.10
CA LEU A 35 18.31 -18.07 0.22
C LEU A 35 19.72 -17.89 0.75
N SER A 36 20.45 -16.86 0.32
CA SER A 36 21.81 -16.57 0.78
C SER A 36 21.90 -16.36 2.29
N LYS A 37 20.85 -15.84 2.92
CA LYS A 37 20.76 -15.65 4.39
C LYS A 37 20.32 -16.90 5.15
N LEU A 38 19.75 -17.89 4.43
CA LEU A 38 19.27 -19.15 4.99
C LEU A 38 20.28 -20.31 4.81
N ASP A 39 21.32 -20.09 4.03
CA ASP A 39 22.33 -21.12 3.78
C ASP A 39 22.99 -21.57 5.08
N ARG A 40 23.05 -22.88 5.27
CA ARG A 40 23.75 -23.47 6.39
C ARG A 40 25.25 -23.28 6.20
N PRO A 41 26.00 -22.86 7.24
CA PRO A 41 27.45 -22.87 7.17
C PRO A 41 27.96 -24.26 6.76
N ALA A 42 28.89 -24.30 5.82
CA ALA A 42 29.55 -25.53 5.41
C ALA A 42 30.13 -26.25 6.64
N GLY A 43 29.87 -27.56 6.79
CA GLY A 43 30.45 -28.40 7.85
C GLY A 43 29.48 -28.77 9.00
N LYS A 44 28.23 -28.35 9.03
CA LYS A 44 27.26 -28.87 10.01
C LYS A 44 26.70 -30.23 9.56
N SER A 45 27.05 -31.28 10.32
CA SER A 45 26.47 -32.63 10.18
C SER A 45 24.98 -32.61 10.54
N GLY A 46 24.18 -33.37 9.81
CA GLY A 46 22.74 -33.56 10.09
C GLY A 46 21.92 -33.81 8.82
N PRO A 47 20.65 -34.26 8.97
CA PRO A 47 19.77 -34.49 7.82
C PRO A 47 19.62 -33.23 6.99
N LYS A 48 19.67 -33.36 5.66
CA LYS A 48 19.32 -32.26 4.76
C LYS A 48 17.85 -31.91 4.99
N GLY A 49 17.59 -30.67 5.43
CA GLY A 49 16.22 -30.17 5.57
C GLY A 49 15.53 -30.01 4.21
N TYR A 50 14.26 -29.57 4.25
CA TYR A 50 13.55 -29.20 3.02
C TYR A 50 14.18 -27.94 2.40
N SER A 51 14.08 -27.83 1.07
CA SER A 51 14.50 -26.63 0.35
C SER A 51 13.80 -25.39 0.92
N ALA A 52 14.56 -24.37 1.28
CA ALA A 52 14.03 -23.11 1.78
C ALA A 52 13.20 -22.40 0.70
N GLU A 53 13.61 -22.53 -0.58
CA GLU A 53 12.87 -22.05 -1.73
C GLU A 53 11.50 -22.70 -1.83
N ALA A 54 11.43 -24.05 -1.82
CA ALA A 54 10.15 -24.77 -1.87
C ALA A 54 9.24 -24.43 -0.68
N MET A 55 9.81 -24.28 0.52
CA MET A 55 9.07 -23.85 1.71
C MET A 55 8.48 -22.44 1.55
N LEU A 56 9.24 -21.51 1.00
CA LEU A 56 8.80 -20.14 0.75
C LEU A 56 7.75 -20.09 -0.36
N CYS A 57 7.98 -20.79 -1.48
CA CYS A 57 7.02 -20.95 -2.57
C CYS A 57 5.69 -21.52 -2.08
N ALA A 58 5.71 -22.52 -1.20
CA ALA A 58 4.49 -23.09 -0.62
C ALA A 58 3.74 -22.06 0.29
N LEU A 59 4.44 -21.22 1.04
CA LEU A 59 3.80 -20.15 1.82
C LEU A 59 3.18 -19.07 0.92
N ILE A 60 3.77 -18.78 -0.22
CA ILE A 60 3.19 -17.86 -1.21
C ILE A 60 2.01 -18.52 -1.93
N ALA A 61 2.15 -19.79 -2.34
CA ALA A 61 1.10 -20.58 -2.93
C ALA A 61 -0.13 -20.71 -2.01
N GLN A 62 0.10 -20.80 -0.69
CA GLN A 62 -0.97 -20.78 0.30
C GLN A 62 -1.89 -19.56 0.13
N ARG A 63 -1.32 -18.38 -0.07
CA ARG A 63 -2.04 -17.11 -0.25
C ARG A 63 -2.71 -17.05 -1.62
N LEU A 64 -1.94 -17.33 -2.66
CA LEU A 64 -2.43 -17.30 -4.04
C LEU A 64 -3.64 -18.23 -4.25
N CYS A 65 -3.62 -19.40 -3.62
CA CYS A 65 -4.69 -20.40 -3.73
C CYS A 65 -5.76 -20.30 -2.63
N GLY A 66 -5.73 -19.26 -1.77
CA GLY A 66 -6.71 -19.07 -0.70
C GLY A 66 -6.72 -20.20 0.33
N ILE A 67 -5.59 -20.87 0.59
CA ILE A 67 -5.51 -21.97 1.55
C ILE A 67 -5.50 -21.40 2.97
N PRO A 68 -6.50 -21.67 3.82
CA PRO A 68 -6.71 -20.89 5.05
C PRO A 68 -5.68 -21.16 6.15
N THR A 69 -5.12 -22.37 6.23
CA THR A 69 -4.22 -22.75 7.34
C THR A 69 -3.01 -23.54 6.84
N ILE A 70 -1.93 -23.54 7.64
CA ILE A 70 -0.75 -24.38 7.38
C ILE A 70 -1.10 -25.87 7.35
N VAL A 71 -2.07 -26.30 8.17
CA VAL A 71 -2.54 -27.70 8.17
C VAL A 71 -3.12 -28.07 6.80
N LYS A 72 -3.98 -27.20 6.24
CA LYS A 72 -4.57 -27.38 4.92
C LYS A 72 -3.53 -27.28 3.79
N LEU A 73 -2.50 -26.44 3.95
CA LEU A 73 -1.36 -26.38 3.04
C LEU A 73 -0.61 -27.73 3.01
N VAL A 74 -0.29 -28.29 4.17
CA VAL A 74 0.38 -29.60 4.28
C VAL A 74 -0.48 -30.71 3.71
N GLU A 75 -1.79 -30.70 3.96
CA GLU A 75 -2.73 -31.64 3.35
C GLU A 75 -2.68 -31.56 1.81
N ARG A 76 -2.76 -30.35 1.24
CA ARG A 76 -2.71 -30.17 -0.20
C ARG A 76 -1.37 -30.58 -0.81
N LEU A 77 -0.24 -30.29 -0.17
CA LEU A 77 1.07 -30.79 -0.60
C LEU A 77 1.19 -32.33 -0.62
N ARG A 78 0.38 -33.04 0.20
CA ARG A 78 0.34 -34.49 0.22
C ARG A 78 -0.57 -35.08 -0.86
N THR A 79 -1.70 -34.45 -1.11
CA THR A 79 -2.79 -34.97 -1.94
C THR A 79 -2.78 -34.49 -3.37
N ASP A 80 -2.10 -33.36 -3.67
CA ASP A 80 -2.04 -32.74 -5.00
C ASP A 80 -0.59 -32.77 -5.53
N PRO A 81 -0.24 -33.75 -6.38
CA PRO A 81 1.11 -33.89 -6.91
C PRO A 81 1.55 -32.69 -7.76
N ARG A 82 0.63 -32.09 -8.52
CA ARG A 82 0.93 -30.93 -9.36
C ARG A 82 1.24 -29.70 -8.52
N PHE A 83 0.40 -29.39 -7.53
CA PHE A 83 0.62 -28.31 -6.58
C PHE A 83 1.96 -28.45 -5.85
N ARG A 84 2.28 -29.68 -5.46
CA ARG A 84 3.55 -30.01 -4.81
C ARG A 84 4.75 -29.73 -5.71
N TYR A 85 4.68 -30.18 -6.97
CA TYR A 85 5.71 -29.96 -8.00
C TYR A 85 5.88 -28.46 -8.27
N ASP A 86 4.80 -27.74 -8.50
CA ASP A 86 4.82 -26.29 -8.76
C ASP A 86 5.44 -25.51 -7.59
N CYS A 87 5.30 -25.97 -6.34
CA CYS A 87 5.98 -25.41 -5.18
C CYS A 87 7.46 -25.78 -5.07
N GLY A 88 8.01 -26.63 -5.96
CA GLY A 88 9.43 -27.04 -5.96
C GLY A 88 9.77 -28.19 -5.02
N PHE A 89 8.80 -28.99 -4.55
CA PHE A 89 9.06 -30.19 -3.79
C PHE A 89 9.18 -31.41 -4.71
N ALA A 90 10.10 -32.32 -4.36
CA ALA A 90 10.24 -33.59 -5.08
C ALA A 90 8.96 -34.41 -5.04
N PHE A 91 8.57 -34.98 -6.17
CA PHE A 91 7.33 -35.74 -6.33
C PHE A 91 7.22 -36.93 -5.37
N LEU A 92 8.26 -37.74 -5.25
CA LEU A 92 8.31 -38.91 -4.38
C LEU A 92 8.87 -38.66 -2.98
N GLY A 93 9.28 -37.42 -2.67
CA GLY A 93 9.86 -37.07 -1.37
C GLY A 93 8.85 -36.98 -0.24
N THR A 94 9.30 -36.82 0.98
CA THR A 94 8.48 -36.51 2.14
C THR A 94 7.97 -35.06 2.08
N THR A 95 6.79 -34.80 2.62
CA THR A 95 6.26 -33.43 2.76
C THR A 95 6.58 -32.86 4.13
N PRO A 96 6.86 -31.54 4.24
CA PRO A 96 7.07 -30.89 5.51
C PRO A 96 5.84 -31.02 6.43
N SER A 97 6.06 -31.16 7.75
CA SER A 97 4.98 -31.10 8.73
C SER A 97 4.55 -29.65 9.01
N SER A 98 3.37 -29.49 9.62
CA SER A 98 2.91 -28.17 10.08
C SER A 98 3.90 -27.51 11.06
N ALA A 99 4.54 -28.32 11.93
CA ALA A 99 5.58 -27.83 12.83
C ALA A 99 6.83 -27.34 12.08
N THR A 100 7.19 -27.99 10.96
CA THR A 100 8.30 -27.57 10.12
C THR A 100 8.01 -26.21 9.47
N PHE A 101 6.80 -26.03 8.92
CA PHE A 101 6.36 -24.72 8.39
C PHE A 101 6.32 -23.64 9.46
N SER A 102 5.84 -23.96 10.67
CA SER A 102 5.80 -22.99 11.78
C SER A 102 7.20 -22.52 12.19
N ARG A 103 8.17 -23.45 12.26
CA ARG A 103 9.57 -23.09 12.54
C ARG A 103 10.20 -22.27 11.40
N PHE A 104 9.95 -22.65 10.17
CA PHE A 104 10.41 -21.89 9.01
C PHE A 104 9.82 -20.47 9.00
N PHE A 105 8.53 -20.32 9.25
CA PHE A 105 7.89 -19.01 9.36
C PHE A 105 8.50 -18.15 10.49
N GLN A 106 8.83 -18.78 11.64
CA GLN A 106 9.53 -18.09 12.72
C GLN A 106 10.93 -17.64 12.28
N THR A 107 11.66 -18.46 11.50
CA THR A 107 13.00 -18.12 10.98
C THR A 107 12.92 -16.91 10.04
N ILE A 108 12.01 -16.92 9.06
CA ILE A 108 11.81 -15.76 8.18
C ILE A 108 11.41 -14.50 8.95
N THR A 109 10.64 -14.66 10.04
CA THR A 109 10.25 -13.54 10.90
C THR A 109 11.44 -12.95 11.65
N ASN A 110 12.29 -13.80 12.21
CA ASN A 110 13.44 -13.37 13.02
C ASN A 110 14.55 -12.72 12.19
N LEU A 111 14.70 -13.15 10.94
CA LEU A 111 15.72 -12.66 10.00
C LEU A 111 15.20 -11.58 9.07
N GLU A 112 13.96 -11.13 9.23
CA GLU A 112 13.28 -10.08 8.43
C GLU A 112 13.30 -10.36 6.91
N LEU A 113 13.37 -11.65 6.52
CA LEU A 113 13.54 -12.06 5.12
C LEU A 113 12.34 -11.70 4.23
N ALA A 114 11.15 -11.59 4.80
CA ALA A 114 9.97 -11.18 4.04
C ALA A 114 10.03 -9.71 3.62
N GLN A 115 10.73 -8.85 4.40
CA GLN A 115 10.97 -7.46 4.04
C GLN A 115 11.93 -7.36 2.86
N ASP A 116 13.07 -8.06 2.92
CA ASP A 116 14.03 -8.11 1.80
C ASP A 116 13.37 -8.61 0.50
N LEU A 117 12.54 -9.65 0.61
CA LEU A 117 11.82 -10.21 -0.53
C LEU A 117 10.82 -9.20 -1.11
N PHE A 118 10.09 -8.50 -0.25
CA PHE A 118 9.13 -7.49 -0.67
C PHE A 118 9.83 -6.32 -1.39
N GLU A 119 10.89 -5.78 -0.82
CA GLU A 119 11.68 -4.71 -1.42
C GLU A 119 12.23 -5.12 -2.78
N LYS A 120 12.74 -6.35 -2.89
CA LYS A 120 13.22 -6.89 -4.16
C LYS A 120 12.13 -6.99 -5.22
N GLN A 121 10.92 -7.43 -4.83
CA GLN A 121 9.78 -7.48 -5.76
C GLN A 121 9.33 -6.08 -6.19
N VAL A 122 9.37 -5.09 -5.30
CA VAL A 122 9.09 -3.67 -5.63
C VAL A 122 10.10 -3.15 -6.64
N GLU A 123 11.42 -3.33 -6.38
CA GLU A 123 12.47 -2.93 -7.33
C GLU A 123 12.28 -3.54 -8.72
N GLN A 124 11.92 -4.83 -8.78
CA GLN A 124 11.69 -5.52 -10.05
C GLN A 124 10.45 -4.95 -10.77
N ALA A 125 9.36 -4.70 -10.05
CA ALA A 125 8.16 -4.08 -10.61
C ALA A 125 8.41 -2.67 -11.14
N GLN A 126 9.30 -1.90 -10.48
CA GLN A 126 9.75 -0.60 -10.96
C GLN A 126 10.59 -0.70 -12.25
N ARG A 127 11.57 -1.63 -12.28
CA ARG A 127 12.38 -1.88 -13.49
C ARG A 127 11.54 -2.32 -14.69
N GLU A 128 10.48 -3.08 -14.43
CA GLU A 128 9.53 -3.54 -15.44
C GLU A 128 8.45 -2.49 -15.78
N GLN A 129 8.54 -1.27 -15.20
CA GLN A 129 7.61 -0.15 -15.41
C GLN A 129 6.15 -0.47 -15.03
N LEU A 130 5.94 -1.39 -14.08
CA LEU A 130 4.64 -1.65 -13.47
C LEU A 130 4.30 -0.62 -12.37
N ILE A 131 5.31 -0.02 -11.76
CA ILE A 131 5.22 1.02 -10.74
C ILE A 131 5.92 2.26 -11.29
N SER A 132 5.18 3.38 -11.43
CA SER A 132 5.72 4.67 -11.86
C SER A 132 6.29 5.48 -10.71
N SER A 133 5.66 5.38 -9.54
CA SER A 133 5.94 6.19 -8.34
C SER A 133 5.69 7.70 -8.47
N ASP A 134 5.10 8.18 -9.57
CA ASP A 134 4.80 9.62 -9.77
C ASP A 134 3.80 10.13 -8.72
N SER A 135 2.77 9.34 -8.49
CA SER A 135 1.73 9.62 -7.48
C SER A 135 1.60 8.42 -6.56
N ILE A 136 1.70 8.65 -5.26
CA ILE A 136 1.61 7.61 -4.23
C ILE A 136 0.42 7.88 -3.31
N ALA A 137 -0.44 6.88 -3.17
CA ALA A 137 -1.55 6.91 -2.23
C ALA A 137 -1.16 6.23 -0.92
N ILE A 138 -1.42 6.91 0.21
CA ILE A 138 -1.18 6.38 1.56
C ILE A 138 -2.50 6.29 2.31
N ASP A 139 -2.75 5.14 2.92
CA ASP A 139 -3.89 4.92 3.81
C ASP A 139 -3.62 3.74 4.76
N SER A 140 -4.55 3.51 5.68
CA SER A 140 -4.51 2.41 6.64
C SER A 140 -5.74 1.53 6.58
N SER A 141 -5.56 0.25 6.94
CA SER A 141 -6.68 -0.66 7.04
C SER A 141 -6.58 -1.57 8.28
N ALA A 142 -7.75 -1.90 8.86
CA ALA A 142 -7.85 -2.77 10.02
C ALA A 142 -7.43 -4.20 9.68
N ILE A 143 -6.70 -4.85 10.59
CA ILE A 143 -6.32 -6.26 10.54
C ILE A 143 -6.75 -6.89 11.87
N GLU A 144 -7.62 -7.87 11.82
CA GLU A 144 -8.11 -8.56 13.03
C GLU A 144 -7.02 -9.47 13.61
N ALA A 145 -6.85 -9.46 14.93
CA ALA A 145 -5.98 -10.42 15.59
C ALA A 145 -6.58 -11.84 15.55
N TYR A 146 -5.72 -12.84 15.41
CA TYR A 146 -6.12 -14.25 15.48
C TYR A 146 -6.65 -14.61 16.87
N GLU A 147 -6.04 -14.03 17.89
CA GLU A 147 -6.45 -14.25 19.28
C GLU A 147 -7.70 -13.49 19.63
N LYS A 148 -8.57 -14.15 20.39
CA LYS A 148 -9.71 -13.49 21.02
C LYS A 148 -9.24 -12.68 22.22
N THR A 149 -9.87 -11.51 22.43
CA THR A 149 -9.72 -10.76 23.68
C THR A 149 -10.07 -11.63 24.85
N GLN A 150 -9.13 -11.78 25.78
CA GLN A 150 -9.47 -12.36 27.08
C GLN A 150 -10.09 -11.27 27.97
N SER A 151 -11.09 -11.65 28.79
CA SER A 151 -11.68 -10.76 29.78
C SER A 151 -10.59 -10.11 30.62
N GLN A 152 -10.80 -8.90 31.10
CA GLN A 152 -9.89 -7.92 31.73
C GLN A 152 -8.82 -8.43 32.73
N LYS A 153 -8.75 -9.72 33.04
CA LYS A 153 -7.84 -10.28 34.05
C LYS A 153 -6.72 -11.19 33.52
N LYS A 154 -6.63 -11.43 32.20
CA LYS A 154 -5.56 -12.27 31.64
C LYS A 154 -4.77 -11.50 30.60
N VAL A 155 -3.44 -11.53 30.72
CA VAL A 155 -2.49 -10.98 29.74
C VAL A 155 -2.76 -11.64 28.39
N SER A 156 -3.02 -10.81 27.36
CA SER A 156 -3.17 -11.30 25.99
C SER A 156 -1.88 -11.99 25.53
N ASN A 157 -2.01 -13.13 24.84
CA ASN A 157 -0.87 -13.78 24.18
C ASN A 157 -0.30 -12.94 23.02
N SER A 158 -0.96 -11.84 22.67
CA SER A 158 -0.54 -10.85 21.67
C SER A 158 -0.38 -9.48 22.33
N PRO A 159 0.73 -9.24 23.04
CA PRO A 159 0.91 -8.00 23.82
C PRO A 159 0.83 -6.71 22.97
N ASN A 160 1.03 -6.83 21.65
CA ASN A 160 0.99 -5.70 20.73
C ASN A 160 -0.35 -5.52 20.01
N ALA A 161 -1.32 -6.42 20.16
CA ALA A 161 -2.67 -6.23 19.64
C ALA A 161 -3.45 -5.28 20.55
N GLN A 162 -4.14 -4.31 19.96
CA GLN A 162 -4.90 -3.29 20.68
C GLN A 162 -6.29 -3.11 20.07
N TRP A 163 -7.19 -2.43 20.80
CA TRP A 163 -8.48 -2.04 20.30
C TRP A 163 -8.35 -0.83 19.38
N GLY A 164 -8.82 -1.00 18.14
CA GLY A 164 -9.00 0.10 17.18
C GLY A 164 -10.47 0.49 17.09
N VAL A 165 -10.72 1.75 16.73
CA VAL A 165 -12.06 2.29 16.52
C VAL A 165 -12.04 3.14 15.25
N LYS A 166 -13.00 2.88 14.35
CA LYS A 166 -13.30 3.74 13.19
C LYS A 166 -14.79 4.11 13.22
N ARG A 167 -15.14 5.22 12.57
CA ARG A 167 -16.53 5.53 12.21
C ARG A 167 -16.65 5.34 10.71
N ASP A 168 -17.74 4.71 10.28
CA ASP A 168 -18.09 4.62 8.86
C ASP A 168 -18.66 5.95 8.34
N THR A 169 -18.99 6.00 7.06
CA THR A 169 -19.60 7.17 6.41
C THR A 169 -20.93 7.58 7.00
N ASP A 170 -21.66 6.64 7.62
CA ASP A 170 -22.96 6.85 8.27
C ASP A 170 -22.79 7.25 9.75
N GLY A 171 -21.54 7.43 10.22
CA GLY A 171 -21.22 7.80 11.60
C GLY A 171 -21.29 6.63 12.59
N LYS A 172 -21.60 5.39 12.14
CA LYS A 172 -21.65 4.20 12.97
C LYS A 172 -20.26 3.80 13.43
N ARG A 173 -20.11 3.53 14.70
CA ARG A 173 -18.85 3.13 15.31
C ARG A 173 -18.57 1.65 15.04
N TYR A 174 -17.44 1.36 14.42
CA TYR A 174 -16.88 0.03 14.27
C TYR A 174 -15.61 -0.10 15.12
N SER A 175 -15.50 -1.19 15.88
CA SER A 175 -14.32 -1.51 16.71
C SER A 175 -13.81 -2.90 16.42
N TRP A 176 -12.50 -3.07 16.42
CA TRP A 176 -11.84 -4.36 16.25
C TRP A 176 -10.67 -4.49 17.23
N PHE A 177 -10.31 -5.72 17.56
CA PHE A 177 -9.08 -6.01 18.31
C PHE A 177 -8.02 -6.54 17.35
N GLY A 178 -6.84 -5.94 17.33
CA GLY A 178 -5.77 -6.36 16.43
C GLY A 178 -4.77 -5.27 16.08
N TYR A 179 -4.57 -5.12 14.79
CA TYR A 179 -3.51 -4.30 14.19
C TYR A 179 -4.08 -3.39 13.10
N LYS A 180 -3.22 -2.52 12.58
CA LYS A 180 -3.42 -1.79 11.32
C LYS A 180 -2.26 -2.09 10.37
N ILE A 181 -2.59 -2.22 9.10
CA ILE A 181 -1.63 -2.10 8.02
C ILE A 181 -1.71 -0.67 7.49
N HIS A 182 -0.57 0.00 7.40
CA HIS A 182 -0.40 1.26 6.70
C HIS A 182 0.37 0.97 5.42
N ALA A 183 -0.15 1.42 4.29
CA ALA A 183 0.43 1.13 2.98
C ALA A 183 0.63 2.41 2.18
N ALA A 184 1.75 2.46 1.47
CA ALA A 184 2.00 3.37 0.37
C ALA A 184 1.94 2.57 -0.93
N VAL A 185 1.07 2.96 -1.85
CA VAL A 185 0.86 2.27 -3.12
C VAL A 185 1.02 3.23 -4.29
N ASP A 186 1.52 2.74 -5.39
CA ASP A 186 1.51 3.48 -6.66
C ASP A 186 0.06 3.77 -7.08
N ALA A 187 -0.25 5.02 -7.31
CA ALA A 187 -1.62 5.45 -7.57
C ALA A 187 -2.15 4.98 -8.93
N GLN A 188 -1.28 4.71 -9.88
CA GLN A 188 -1.63 4.23 -11.21
C GLN A 188 -1.94 2.72 -11.20
N SER A 189 -0.99 1.92 -10.73
CA SER A 189 -1.11 0.45 -10.74
C SER A 189 -1.87 -0.12 -9.55
N GLY A 190 -1.89 0.58 -8.40
CA GLY A 190 -2.40 0.07 -7.13
C GLY A 190 -1.45 -0.95 -6.47
N LEU A 191 -0.20 -1.04 -6.93
CA LEU A 191 0.79 -1.97 -6.37
C LEU A 191 1.48 -1.36 -5.15
N PRO A 192 1.75 -2.16 -4.11
CA PRO A 192 2.37 -1.67 -2.89
C PRO A 192 3.85 -1.35 -3.08
N ILE A 193 4.30 -0.25 -2.45
CA ILE A 193 5.70 0.19 -2.46
C ILE A 193 6.31 0.11 -1.06
N ALA A 194 5.55 0.48 -0.02
CA ALA A 194 5.99 0.39 1.37
C ALA A 194 4.83 0.00 2.28
N LEU A 195 5.14 -0.75 3.34
CA LEU A 195 4.18 -1.24 4.33
C LEU A 195 4.72 -1.07 5.74
N ILE A 196 3.84 -0.67 6.67
CA ILE A 196 4.10 -0.65 8.10
C ILE A 196 2.92 -1.31 8.81
N THR A 197 3.21 -2.10 9.83
CA THR A 197 2.17 -2.70 10.69
C THR A 197 2.27 -2.12 12.09
N THR A 198 1.14 -1.66 12.64
CA THR A 198 1.07 -1.08 13.98
C THR A 198 -0.04 -1.74 14.81
N PRO A 199 -0.03 -1.58 16.14
CA PRO A 199 -1.22 -1.83 16.96
C PRO A 199 -2.41 -0.99 16.46
N ALA A 200 -3.64 -1.51 16.64
CA ALA A 200 -4.85 -0.89 16.08
C ALA A 200 -5.18 0.51 16.63
N ASN A 201 -4.65 0.88 17.81
CA ASN A 201 -4.87 2.18 18.45
C ASN A 201 -3.92 3.29 17.97
N VAL A 202 -2.94 2.98 17.12
CA VAL A 202 -1.99 3.98 16.59
C VAL A 202 -2.70 4.91 15.62
N ASN A 203 -2.41 6.22 15.70
CA ASN A 203 -2.98 7.22 14.80
C ASN A 203 -2.36 7.09 13.40
N ASP A 204 -3.21 7.09 12.36
CA ASP A 204 -2.79 6.87 10.97
C ASP A 204 -1.84 7.96 10.47
N ALA A 205 -2.09 9.23 10.80
CA ALA A 205 -1.26 10.36 10.35
C ALA A 205 0.19 10.26 10.86
N THR A 206 0.44 9.62 12.01
CA THR A 206 1.80 9.44 12.53
C THR A 206 2.64 8.49 11.69
N GLN A 207 2.01 7.65 10.86
CA GLN A 207 2.69 6.68 10.01
C GLN A 207 2.96 7.21 8.59
N ALA A 208 2.46 8.40 8.23
CA ALA A 208 2.70 9.00 6.92
C ALA A 208 4.20 9.27 6.70
N LEU A 209 4.86 9.97 7.62
CA LEU A 209 6.28 10.30 7.52
C LEU A 209 7.18 9.05 7.47
N PRO A 210 7.02 8.03 8.34
CA PRO A 210 7.73 6.77 8.21
C PRO A 210 7.56 6.10 6.84
N LEU A 211 6.33 6.05 6.29
CA LEU A 211 6.09 5.49 4.95
C LEU A 211 6.78 6.31 3.86
N MET A 212 6.67 7.64 3.91
CA MET A 212 7.35 8.54 2.96
C MET A 212 8.87 8.35 3.02
N ASN A 213 9.44 8.10 4.22
CA ASN A 213 10.88 7.89 4.40
C ASN A 213 11.38 6.56 3.84
N ASN A 214 10.51 5.55 3.75
CA ASN A 214 10.84 4.25 3.17
C ASN A 214 10.85 4.28 1.62
N ILE A 215 10.53 5.42 1.01
CA ILE A 215 10.48 5.58 -0.45
C ILE A 215 11.59 6.53 -0.87
N SER A 216 12.58 5.98 -1.57
CA SER A 216 13.77 6.71 -2.01
C SER A 216 13.62 7.37 -3.38
N GLN A 217 12.68 6.89 -4.22
CA GLN A 217 12.44 7.42 -5.55
C GLN A 217 11.78 8.81 -5.48
N PRO A 218 11.97 9.67 -6.49
CA PRO A 218 11.23 10.91 -6.62
C PRO A 218 9.73 10.65 -6.72
N VAL A 219 8.95 11.40 -5.96
CA VAL A 219 7.49 11.33 -5.95
C VAL A 219 6.96 12.73 -6.19
N GLU A 220 6.05 12.91 -7.14
CA GLU A 220 5.42 14.21 -7.41
C GLU A 220 4.26 14.50 -6.47
N ASN A 221 3.40 13.50 -6.25
CA ASN A 221 2.14 13.67 -5.56
C ASN A 221 1.94 12.63 -4.45
N TRP A 222 1.64 13.08 -3.23
CA TRP A 222 1.26 12.24 -2.09
C TRP A 222 -0.23 12.39 -1.82
N LEU A 223 -1.00 11.31 -1.98
CA LEU A 223 -2.45 11.29 -1.89
C LEU A 223 -2.88 10.63 -0.60
N MET A 224 -3.58 11.37 0.28
CA MET A 224 -4.00 10.86 1.59
C MET A 224 -5.41 11.36 1.92
N ASP A 225 -6.11 10.70 2.84
CA ASP A 225 -7.41 11.16 3.30
C ASP A 225 -7.31 12.35 4.28
N ALA A 226 -8.46 12.93 4.65
CA ALA A 226 -8.53 14.06 5.59
C ALA A 226 -8.00 13.74 7.01
N GLY A 227 -7.84 12.45 7.35
CA GLY A 227 -7.23 12.04 8.62
C GLY A 227 -5.75 12.38 8.70
N TYR A 228 -5.09 12.51 7.56
CA TYR A 228 -3.68 12.87 7.42
C TYR A 228 -3.42 14.37 7.29
N ASP A 229 -4.43 15.24 7.46
CA ASP A 229 -4.28 16.70 7.32
C ASP A 229 -3.45 17.30 8.46
N ALA A 230 -2.13 17.16 8.41
CA ALA A 230 -1.17 17.63 9.39
C ALA A 230 -0.04 18.44 8.73
N LYS A 231 0.37 19.57 9.37
CA LYS A 231 1.33 20.52 8.79
C LYS A 231 2.68 19.90 8.43
N ASP A 232 3.15 18.97 9.24
CA ASP A 232 4.42 18.25 9.07
C ASP A 232 4.43 17.41 7.81
N ILE A 233 3.30 16.82 7.41
CA ILE A 233 3.18 16.04 6.17
C ILE A 233 3.33 16.94 4.93
N TYR A 234 2.68 18.11 4.92
CA TYR A 234 2.84 19.08 3.82
C TYR A 234 4.28 19.60 3.74
N GLN A 235 4.91 19.85 4.88
CA GLN A 235 6.30 20.31 4.93
C GLN A 235 7.26 19.25 4.45
N ALA A 236 7.07 17.97 4.84
CA ALA A 236 7.88 16.85 4.38
C ALA A 236 7.75 16.62 2.86
N ALA A 237 6.54 16.73 2.31
CA ALA A 237 6.31 16.68 0.86
C ALA A 237 7.04 17.83 0.15
N TRP A 238 6.91 19.06 0.66
CA TRP A 238 7.56 20.24 0.09
C TRP A 238 9.08 20.14 0.06
N GLN A 239 9.69 19.67 1.15
CA GLN A 239 11.13 19.44 1.24
C GLN A 239 11.64 18.41 0.21
N ARG A 240 10.78 17.50 -0.22
CA ARG A 240 11.03 16.49 -1.26
C ARG A 240 10.69 16.97 -2.67
N GLN A 241 10.42 18.28 -2.85
CA GLN A 241 9.98 18.87 -4.11
C GLN A 241 8.69 18.25 -4.67
N SER A 242 7.82 17.79 -3.79
CA SER A 242 6.53 17.15 -4.07
C SER A 242 5.37 17.89 -3.40
N GLN A 243 4.14 17.51 -3.73
CA GLN A 243 2.95 18.08 -3.13
C GLN A 243 2.10 17.02 -2.44
N ALA A 244 1.60 17.32 -1.23
CA ALA A 244 0.58 16.53 -0.55
C ALA A 244 -0.83 16.97 -0.98
N PHE A 245 -1.62 16.02 -1.47
CA PHE A 245 -3.02 16.15 -1.85
C PHE A 245 -3.88 15.53 -0.75
N ILE A 246 -4.30 16.35 0.19
CA ILE A 246 -5.06 15.95 1.38
C ILE A 246 -6.27 16.89 1.49
N PRO A 247 -7.51 16.37 1.61
CA PRO A 247 -8.67 17.20 1.90
C PRO A 247 -8.52 17.90 3.24
N MET A 248 -9.04 19.12 3.32
CA MET A 248 -8.99 19.92 4.56
C MET A 248 -9.81 19.23 5.65
N ASN A 249 -9.22 19.04 6.82
CA ASN A 249 -9.91 18.64 8.03
C ASN A 249 -10.06 19.87 8.94
N LEU A 250 -11.27 20.39 9.04
CA LEU A 250 -11.54 21.63 9.80
C LEU A 250 -11.35 21.45 11.32
N ARG A 251 -11.35 20.20 11.86
CA ARG A 251 -11.12 19.92 13.29
C ARG A 251 -11.94 20.80 14.23
N GLY A 252 -13.19 21.14 13.85
CA GLY A 252 -14.06 22.00 14.63
C GLY A 252 -13.84 23.51 14.42
N GLU A 253 -13.03 23.91 13.45
CA GLU A 253 -12.89 25.29 13.00
C GLU A 253 -14.26 25.80 12.52
N LYS A 254 -14.84 26.81 13.21
CA LYS A 254 -16.17 27.32 12.91
C LYS A 254 -16.14 28.29 11.73
N GLU A 255 -15.11 29.11 11.67
CA GLU A 255 -14.95 30.16 10.67
C GLU A 255 -13.61 30.02 9.94
N PRO A 256 -13.59 30.32 8.63
CA PRO A 256 -12.34 30.33 7.86
C PRO A 256 -11.45 31.51 8.35
N PRO A 257 -10.14 31.48 8.03
CA PRO A 257 -9.28 32.63 8.24
C PRO A 257 -9.84 33.90 7.56
N GLU A 258 -9.62 35.04 8.12
CA GLU A 258 -10.07 36.34 7.57
C GLU A 258 -9.60 36.47 6.09
N GLY A 259 -10.50 36.88 5.22
CA GLY A 259 -10.25 37.07 3.81
C GLY A 259 -10.17 35.77 2.97
N PHE A 260 -10.68 34.67 3.53
CA PHE A 260 -10.78 33.37 2.81
C PHE A 260 -12.17 32.72 3.00
N THR A 261 -12.57 31.89 2.03
CA THR A 261 -13.70 30.98 2.20
C THR A 261 -13.31 29.73 2.99
N LYS A 262 -14.29 28.86 3.30
CA LYS A 262 -14.03 27.53 3.92
C LYS A 262 -13.12 26.65 3.07
N GLU A 263 -13.20 26.76 1.76
CA GLU A 263 -12.37 26.07 0.79
C GLU A 263 -10.99 26.75 0.59
N ARG A 264 -10.70 27.82 1.37
CA ARG A 264 -9.45 28.59 1.29
C ARG A 264 -9.27 29.33 -0.03
N VAL A 265 -10.36 29.70 -0.68
CA VAL A 265 -10.34 30.67 -1.78
C VAL A 265 -10.23 32.06 -1.21
N PRO A 266 -9.28 32.91 -1.65
CA PRO A 266 -9.18 34.27 -1.15
C PRO A 266 -10.36 35.13 -1.59
N LEU A 267 -10.82 36.01 -0.69
CA LEU A 267 -11.87 37.01 -0.96
C LEU A 267 -11.25 38.33 -1.41
N CYS A 268 -11.90 38.99 -2.37
CA CYS A 268 -11.57 40.37 -2.72
C CYS A 268 -12.08 41.40 -1.67
N SER A 269 -11.76 42.66 -1.82
CA SER A 269 -12.20 43.72 -0.88
C SER A 269 -13.72 43.87 -0.80
N ALA A 270 -14.47 43.44 -1.82
CA ALA A 270 -15.93 43.43 -1.83
C ALA A 270 -16.53 42.08 -1.36
N GLY A 271 -15.72 41.17 -0.80
CA GLY A 271 -16.19 39.90 -0.25
C GLY A 271 -16.49 38.79 -1.27
N TYR A 272 -16.19 38.98 -2.58
CA TYR A 272 -16.38 37.94 -3.58
C TYR A 272 -15.16 37.03 -3.67
N GLU A 273 -15.41 35.74 -3.98
CA GLU A 273 -14.36 34.76 -4.24
C GLU A 273 -13.51 35.15 -5.44
N MET A 274 -12.19 35.19 -5.26
CA MET A 274 -11.27 35.54 -6.34
C MET A 274 -11.02 34.34 -7.26
N VAL A 275 -10.80 34.61 -8.54
CA VAL A 275 -10.57 33.59 -9.56
C VAL A 275 -9.10 33.15 -9.54
N TYR A 276 -8.85 31.85 -9.34
CA TYR A 276 -7.51 31.28 -9.45
C TYR A 276 -6.96 31.47 -10.87
N TRP A 277 -5.76 32.09 -10.97
CA TRP A 277 -5.14 32.42 -12.24
C TRP A 277 -3.89 31.61 -12.57
N GLY A 278 -3.29 30.94 -11.59
CA GLY A 278 -2.13 30.08 -11.77
C GLY A 278 -1.15 30.11 -10.62
N TYR A 279 -0.13 29.29 -10.74
CA TYR A 279 0.99 29.17 -9.82
C TYR A 279 2.30 29.56 -10.51
N ASP A 280 3.04 30.49 -9.92
CA ASP A 280 4.39 30.88 -10.35
C ASP A 280 5.43 30.04 -9.58
N ALA A 281 6.01 29.03 -10.24
CA ALA A 281 6.98 28.13 -9.64
C ALA A 281 8.28 28.83 -9.21
N LYS A 282 8.71 29.88 -9.92
CA LYS A 282 9.94 30.62 -9.58
C LYS A 282 9.78 31.46 -8.32
N ARG A 283 8.62 32.10 -8.19
CA ARG A 283 8.29 32.93 -7.02
C ARG A 283 7.57 32.16 -5.93
N LYS A 284 7.15 30.93 -6.21
CA LYS A 284 6.37 30.07 -5.30
C LYS A 284 5.07 30.78 -4.83
N GLU A 285 4.40 31.44 -5.75
CA GLU A 285 3.22 32.28 -5.51
C GLU A 285 1.99 31.76 -6.26
N LEU A 286 0.86 31.65 -5.55
CA LEU A 286 -0.46 31.55 -6.16
C LEU A 286 -0.93 32.93 -6.59
N LYS A 287 -1.50 33.03 -7.78
CA LYS A 287 -2.07 34.26 -8.32
C LYS A 287 -3.60 34.12 -8.43
N TYR A 288 -4.29 35.08 -7.89
CA TYR A 288 -5.75 35.22 -7.99
C TYR A 288 -6.12 36.58 -8.58
N ARG A 289 -7.21 36.64 -9.36
CA ARG A 289 -7.68 37.83 -10.03
C ARG A 289 -9.11 38.20 -9.60
N CYS A 290 -9.45 39.47 -9.83
CA CYS A 290 -10.77 40.02 -9.59
C CYS A 290 -11.85 39.21 -10.35
N PRO A 291 -12.89 38.68 -9.66
CA PRO A 291 -13.93 37.90 -10.32
C PRO A 291 -14.82 38.74 -11.25
N HIS A 292 -15.01 40.03 -10.99
CA HIS A 292 -15.77 40.92 -11.88
C HIS A 292 -15.07 41.10 -13.22
N VAL A 293 -13.75 41.43 -13.23
CA VAL A 293 -12.98 41.57 -14.49
C VAL A 293 -12.91 40.22 -15.25
N CYS A 294 -13.01 39.08 -14.55
CA CYS A 294 -13.04 37.77 -15.17
C CYS A 294 -14.47 37.37 -15.61
N GLY A 295 -15.47 38.25 -15.52
CA GLY A 295 -16.85 37.97 -15.92
C GLY A 295 -17.56 36.89 -15.08
N LYS A 296 -17.16 36.71 -13.80
CA LYS A 296 -17.75 35.70 -12.91
C LYS A 296 -18.81 36.26 -12.00
N VAL A 297 -18.75 37.55 -11.66
CA VAL A 297 -19.69 38.25 -10.81
C VAL A 297 -19.88 39.70 -11.28
N ASP A 298 -21.04 40.28 -11.04
CA ASP A 298 -21.25 41.70 -11.19
C ASP A 298 -20.98 42.42 -9.87
N CYS A 299 -19.81 43.06 -9.80
CA CYS A 299 -19.42 43.82 -8.64
C CYS A 299 -20.14 45.20 -8.62
N VAL A 300 -20.96 45.46 -7.64
CA VAL A 300 -21.70 46.76 -7.50
C VAL A 300 -20.75 47.95 -7.44
N GLN A 301 -19.54 47.77 -6.93
CA GLN A 301 -18.53 48.83 -6.79
C GLN A 301 -17.67 49.01 -8.08
N GLY A 302 -17.76 48.06 -9.03
CA GLY A 302 -16.89 48.05 -10.21
C GLY A 302 -15.42 47.71 -9.88
N SER A 303 -14.60 47.46 -10.92
CA SER A 303 -13.19 47.05 -10.74
C SER A 303 -12.29 48.19 -10.31
N GLN A 304 -12.60 49.42 -10.63
CA GLN A 304 -11.76 50.61 -10.33
C GLN A 304 -11.80 51.03 -8.87
N TRP A 305 -12.83 50.60 -8.11
CA TRP A 305 -12.96 50.90 -6.68
C TRP A 305 -11.83 50.28 -5.82
N CYS A 306 -11.44 49.05 -6.11
CA CYS A 306 -10.43 48.31 -5.34
C CYS A 306 -9.04 48.27 -5.99
N SER A 307 -8.91 48.72 -7.25
CA SER A 307 -7.64 48.69 -8.01
C SER A 307 -7.71 49.63 -9.21
N ALA A 308 -6.69 50.44 -9.40
CA ALA A 308 -6.53 51.28 -10.58
C ALA A 308 -6.15 50.49 -11.86
N SER A 309 -5.92 49.20 -11.75
CA SER A 309 -5.54 48.33 -12.86
C SER A 309 -6.73 47.84 -13.63
N ASN A 310 -6.66 47.81 -14.97
CA ASN A 310 -7.66 47.20 -15.85
C ASN A 310 -7.84 45.66 -15.59
N TYR A 311 -6.87 45.04 -14.89
CA TYR A 311 -6.96 43.66 -14.44
C TYR A 311 -7.77 43.48 -13.14
N GLY A 312 -8.20 44.60 -12.53
CA GLY A 312 -8.82 44.62 -11.22
C GLY A 312 -7.84 44.21 -10.10
N MET A 313 -8.38 43.90 -8.92
CA MET A 313 -7.57 43.44 -7.81
C MET A 313 -6.87 42.11 -8.10
N VAL A 314 -5.58 42.06 -7.84
CA VAL A 314 -4.76 40.83 -7.93
C VAL A 314 -4.23 40.51 -6.55
N LYS A 315 -4.45 39.27 -6.08
CA LYS A 315 -3.90 38.77 -4.82
C LYS A 315 -2.85 37.71 -5.13
N LYS A 316 -1.67 37.86 -4.55
CA LYS A 316 -0.57 36.91 -4.63
C LYS A 316 -0.37 36.30 -3.25
N ILE A 317 -0.25 34.99 -3.17
CA ILE A 317 -0.11 34.25 -1.92
C ILE A 317 1.15 33.40 -1.99
N GLN A 318 2.08 33.63 -1.08
CA GLN A 318 3.27 32.82 -0.90
C GLN A 318 2.90 31.46 -0.33
N VAL A 319 3.14 30.39 -1.11
CA VAL A 319 2.79 29.02 -0.74
C VAL A 319 3.56 28.53 0.48
N GLU A 320 4.85 28.88 0.57
CA GLU A 320 5.73 28.43 1.66
C GLU A 320 5.30 28.91 3.06
N LYS A 321 4.53 30.00 3.14
CA LYS A 321 4.03 30.50 4.42
C LYS A 321 2.97 29.60 5.03
N ASP A 322 2.17 28.95 4.21
CA ASP A 322 1.11 28.06 4.68
C ASP A 322 0.75 27.01 3.61
N LEU A 323 1.57 25.98 3.52
CA LEU A 323 1.41 24.87 2.58
C LEU A 323 0.08 24.12 2.78
N ARG A 324 -0.43 24.07 4.02
CA ARG A 324 -1.69 23.39 4.36
C ARG A 324 -2.89 24.15 3.79
N ASN A 325 -2.96 25.48 3.99
CA ASN A 325 -4.08 26.29 3.52
C ASN A 325 -3.96 26.67 2.05
N CYS A 326 -2.74 26.92 1.55
CA CYS A 326 -2.47 27.42 0.21
C CYS A 326 -1.48 26.52 -0.53
N PRO A 327 -1.83 25.24 -0.83
CA PRO A 327 -0.93 24.36 -1.57
C PRO A 327 -0.72 24.84 -3.01
N PRO A 328 0.39 24.46 -3.71
CA PRO A 328 0.70 24.88 -5.09
C PRO A 328 -0.43 24.61 -6.08
N THR A 329 -1.12 23.47 -5.92
CA THR A 329 -2.37 23.17 -6.63
C THR A 329 -3.52 23.36 -5.65
N PRO A 330 -4.32 24.43 -5.76
CA PRO A 330 -5.40 24.69 -4.81
C PRO A 330 -6.53 23.63 -4.87
N ARG A 331 -7.11 23.29 -3.70
CA ARG A 331 -8.11 22.21 -3.54
C ARG A 331 -9.38 22.40 -4.35
N HIS A 332 -9.82 23.65 -4.58
CA HIS A 332 -11.01 23.99 -5.35
C HIS A 332 -10.83 23.83 -6.88
N THR A 333 -9.63 23.42 -7.35
CA THR A 333 -9.35 23.28 -8.78
C THR A 333 -9.69 21.88 -9.29
N LYS A 334 -10.15 21.79 -10.55
CA LYS A 334 -10.39 20.51 -11.23
C LYS A 334 -9.12 19.65 -11.32
N ARG A 335 -7.94 20.30 -11.46
CA ARG A 335 -6.65 19.60 -11.46
C ARG A 335 -6.40 18.88 -10.13
N TRP A 336 -6.64 19.57 -9.01
CA TRP A 336 -6.49 18.95 -7.70
C TRP A 336 -7.40 17.72 -7.55
N GLN A 337 -8.68 17.86 -7.93
CA GLN A 337 -9.64 16.78 -7.83
C GLN A 337 -9.25 15.58 -8.70
N SER A 338 -8.78 15.82 -9.93
CA SER A 338 -8.35 14.77 -10.85
C SER A 338 -7.17 13.97 -10.28
N ILE A 339 -6.19 14.65 -9.67
CA ILE A 339 -5.04 13.97 -9.03
C ILE A 339 -5.50 13.23 -7.77
N TYR A 340 -6.27 13.89 -6.90
CA TYR A 340 -6.76 13.31 -5.65
C TYR A 340 -7.62 12.04 -5.85
N ASN A 341 -8.43 11.99 -6.90
CA ASN A 341 -9.28 10.83 -7.19
C ASN A 341 -8.48 9.52 -7.40
N GLN A 342 -7.19 9.61 -7.74
CA GLN A 342 -6.32 8.44 -7.86
C GLN A 342 -6.05 7.77 -6.51
N ARG A 343 -6.37 8.43 -5.37
CA ARG A 343 -6.24 7.88 -4.02
C ARG A 343 -6.98 6.54 -3.84
N THR A 344 -8.08 6.33 -4.58
CA THR A 344 -8.84 5.07 -4.53
C THR A 344 -8.02 3.83 -4.86
N SER A 345 -6.81 3.98 -5.42
CA SER A 345 -5.88 2.88 -5.69
C SER A 345 -5.50 2.11 -4.41
N VAL A 346 -5.30 2.81 -3.28
CA VAL A 346 -4.96 2.16 -2.01
C VAL A 346 -6.13 1.34 -1.45
N GLU A 347 -7.36 1.77 -1.69
CA GLU A 347 -8.56 1.03 -1.31
C GLU A 347 -8.67 -0.28 -2.13
N ARG A 348 -8.37 -0.21 -3.44
CA ARG A 348 -8.30 -1.41 -4.29
C ARG A 348 -7.21 -2.37 -3.83
N PHE A 349 -6.04 -1.86 -3.43
CA PHE A 349 -4.98 -2.68 -2.85
C PHE A 349 -5.47 -3.42 -1.60
N PHE A 350 -6.06 -2.70 -0.63
CA PHE A 350 -6.58 -3.35 0.58
C PHE A 350 -7.67 -4.37 0.30
N SER A 351 -8.59 -4.07 -0.61
CA SER A 351 -9.61 -5.02 -1.05
C SER A 351 -8.97 -6.29 -1.61
N MET A 352 -7.99 -6.15 -2.50
CA MET A 352 -7.31 -7.28 -3.14
C MET A 352 -6.61 -8.19 -2.12
N ILE A 353 -5.78 -7.63 -1.24
CA ILE A 353 -5.04 -8.44 -0.26
C ILE A 353 -5.95 -9.08 0.80
N LYS A 354 -7.02 -8.39 1.21
CA LYS A 354 -7.96 -8.90 2.22
C LYS A 354 -8.86 -9.98 1.66
N THR A 355 -9.52 -9.71 0.54
CA THR A 355 -10.52 -10.61 -0.03
C THR A 355 -9.89 -11.85 -0.66
N HIS A 356 -8.75 -11.68 -1.38
CA HIS A 356 -8.18 -12.75 -2.20
C HIS A 356 -6.93 -13.40 -1.62
N LEU A 357 -6.16 -12.69 -0.79
CA LEU A 357 -4.87 -13.20 -0.29
C LEU A 357 -4.87 -13.45 1.24
N GLY A 358 -6.02 -13.33 1.89
CA GLY A 358 -6.20 -13.71 3.30
C GLY A 358 -5.55 -12.76 4.31
N ALA A 359 -5.34 -11.48 3.95
CA ALA A 359 -4.71 -10.50 4.82
C ALA A 359 -5.60 -10.04 6.01
N GLU A 360 -6.92 -10.17 5.91
CA GLU A 360 -7.86 -9.64 6.90
C GLU A 360 -7.73 -10.31 8.27
N ARG A 361 -7.58 -11.64 8.27
CA ARG A 361 -7.52 -12.48 9.48
C ARG A 361 -6.31 -13.42 9.44
N PRO A 362 -5.11 -12.91 9.71
CA PRO A 362 -3.90 -13.73 9.68
C PRO A 362 -3.94 -14.79 10.79
N ASN A 363 -3.70 -16.06 10.44
CA ASN A 363 -3.64 -17.17 11.40
C ASN A 363 -2.29 -17.24 12.14
N VAL A 364 -1.79 -16.08 12.57
CA VAL A 364 -0.50 -15.93 13.27
C VAL A 364 -0.63 -14.91 14.39
N CYS A 365 0.15 -15.08 15.46
CA CYS A 365 0.13 -14.26 16.66
C CYS A 365 1.36 -13.35 16.74
N GLY A 366 1.13 -12.10 17.16
CA GLY A 366 2.17 -11.10 17.38
C GLY A 366 2.51 -10.26 16.14
N ILE A 367 2.79 -8.97 16.36
CA ILE A 367 2.93 -7.96 15.32
C ILE A 367 3.97 -8.31 14.25
N LYS A 368 5.13 -8.88 14.64
CA LYS A 368 6.17 -9.27 13.68
C LYS A 368 5.69 -10.34 12.71
N LYS A 369 4.97 -11.36 13.19
CA LYS A 369 4.43 -12.43 12.33
C LYS A 369 3.29 -11.93 11.46
N VAL A 370 2.44 -11.04 11.99
CA VAL A 370 1.38 -10.39 11.22
C VAL A 370 1.99 -9.55 10.10
N HIS A 371 3.05 -8.79 10.39
CA HIS A 371 3.77 -8.02 9.38
C HIS A 371 4.34 -8.91 8.27
N VAL A 372 5.02 -10.01 8.62
CA VAL A 372 5.52 -11.00 7.64
C VAL A 372 4.37 -11.58 6.81
N HIS A 373 3.22 -11.90 7.42
CA HIS A 373 2.06 -12.38 6.69
C HIS A 373 1.57 -11.35 5.64
N LEU A 374 1.50 -10.07 6.01
CA LEU A 374 1.07 -8.98 5.12
C LEU A 374 2.08 -8.72 4.01
N LEU A 375 3.38 -8.79 4.31
CA LEU A 375 4.43 -8.70 3.31
C LEU A 375 4.33 -9.84 2.28
N LEU A 376 4.11 -11.08 2.72
CA LEU A 376 3.94 -12.21 1.81
C LEU A 376 2.67 -12.10 0.95
N CYS A 377 1.57 -11.52 1.46
CA CYS A 377 0.40 -11.18 0.64
C CYS A 377 0.78 -10.16 -0.45
N SER A 378 1.55 -9.13 -0.09
CA SER A 378 1.98 -8.08 -1.01
C SER A 378 2.99 -8.58 -2.06
N VAL A 379 3.92 -9.45 -1.67
CA VAL A 379 4.82 -10.18 -2.59
C VAL A 379 4.01 -11.01 -3.59
N THR A 380 2.98 -11.71 -3.11
CA THR A 380 2.08 -12.49 -3.98
C THR A 380 1.38 -11.59 -5.00
N LEU A 381 0.87 -10.44 -4.57
CA LEU A 381 0.21 -9.48 -5.47
C LEU A 381 1.17 -8.92 -6.53
N LEU A 382 2.39 -8.53 -6.13
CA LEU A 382 3.43 -8.05 -7.06
C LEU A 382 3.80 -9.13 -8.09
N ALA A 383 4.00 -10.37 -7.64
CA ALA A 383 4.31 -11.49 -8.54
C ALA A 383 3.15 -11.79 -9.52
N MET A 384 1.89 -11.70 -9.07
CA MET A 384 0.71 -11.82 -9.93
C MET A 384 0.69 -10.73 -11.01
N ALA A 385 0.97 -9.48 -10.64
CA ALA A 385 0.99 -8.36 -11.59
C ALA A 385 2.07 -8.55 -12.66
N ARG A 386 3.27 -8.98 -12.24
CA ARG A 386 4.40 -9.27 -13.15
C ARG A 386 4.09 -10.45 -14.09
N ALA A 387 3.51 -11.54 -13.57
CA ALA A 387 3.10 -12.67 -14.38
C ALA A 387 2.06 -12.25 -15.45
N ASN A 388 1.04 -11.47 -15.06
CA ASN A 388 0.04 -10.97 -15.98
C ASN A 388 0.63 -10.04 -17.08
N GLN A 389 1.65 -9.22 -16.74
CA GLN A 389 2.31 -8.37 -17.71
C GLN A 389 3.10 -9.19 -18.75
N LYS A 390 3.82 -10.25 -18.31
CA LYS A 390 4.55 -11.15 -19.22
C LYS A 390 3.61 -11.84 -20.20
N GLN A 391 2.51 -12.40 -19.71
CA GLN A 391 1.50 -13.03 -20.58
C GLN A 391 0.94 -12.07 -21.63
N LYS A 392 0.67 -10.81 -21.25
CA LYS A 392 0.20 -9.81 -22.22
C LYS A 392 1.25 -9.48 -23.28
N LYS A 393 2.54 -9.47 -22.92
CA LYS A 393 3.63 -9.24 -23.87
C LYS A 393 3.89 -10.43 -24.80
N GLU A 394 3.63 -11.66 -24.33
CA GLU A 394 3.75 -12.88 -25.14
C GLU A 394 2.56 -13.06 -26.09
N ALA A 395 1.39 -12.51 -25.74
CA ALA A 395 0.17 -12.57 -26.54
C ALA A 395 0.02 -11.42 -27.58
N ALA A 396 0.88 -10.39 -27.50
CA ALA A 396 0.90 -9.22 -28.40
C ALA A 396 1.98 -9.37 -29.48
#